data_539a59df44c5bfa86a5197b1e8db8b1d
#
_entry.id   539a59df44c5bfa86a5197b1e8db8b1d
#
_cell.length_a   1.000
_cell.length_b   1.000
_cell.length_c   1.000
_cell.angle_alpha   90.00
_cell.angle_beta   90.00
_cell.angle_gamma   90.00
#
_symmetry.space_group_name_H-M   'P 1'
#
loop_
_entity.id
_entity.type
_entity.pdbx_description
1 polymer ?
#
loop_
_entity_poly.entity_id
_entity_poly.type
_entity_poly.pdbx_seq_one_letter_code
_entity_poly.pdbx_strand_id
1 'polypeptide(L)'
;KPVEQPVEAPNPNVKIEAVNEKFAEKYPKQFESWKATEKGDKIIYADEQDPRLIVLWGGYAFAKEYNAPRGHVYAVKDVRDILRTGAPKTATDGPQPMACWTCKGPDVPRLIAEWGEDGYFSGKWAKGGAEVVNSIGCADCHDTTSKDFAEGKPALRIARPHVLRALDHLNNALQAKAKAEGKEQPNLSFNTAARTEKRAEICANCHVEYYFAGDLKQVTFPWDNGQTVDDIEKYYDDIGFTDWTHSLSKAPMLKAQHPDFEI
;
A
#
# COMPACT_ATOMS: atom_id res chain seq x y z
N LYS A 1 5.82 -32.90 -6.64
CA LYS A 1 5.62 -31.56 -6.03
C LYS A 1 6.46 -30.58 -6.82
N PRO A 2 5.92 -29.51 -7.41
CA PRO A 2 6.75 -28.44 -7.94
C PRO A 2 7.55 -27.84 -6.77
N VAL A 3 8.86 -27.69 -6.94
CA VAL A 3 9.69 -26.95 -6.01
C VAL A 3 9.30 -25.49 -6.19
N GLU A 4 8.66 -24.88 -5.20
CA GLU A 4 8.43 -23.44 -5.16
C GLU A 4 9.78 -22.75 -5.25
N GLN A 5 9.97 -22.01 -6.34
CA GLN A 5 11.11 -21.10 -6.40
C GLN A 5 10.84 -19.96 -5.42
N PRO A 6 11.81 -19.60 -4.57
CA PRO A 6 11.65 -18.43 -3.72
C PRO A 6 11.34 -17.23 -4.61
N VAL A 7 10.37 -16.40 -4.20
CA VAL A 7 10.11 -15.14 -4.87
C VAL A 7 11.37 -14.30 -4.70
N GLU A 8 12.12 -14.11 -5.79
CA GLU A 8 13.30 -13.26 -5.77
C GLU A 8 12.89 -11.84 -5.43
N ALA A 9 13.56 -11.25 -4.46
CA ALA A 9 13.45 -9.82 -4.22
C ALA A 9 13.76 -9.08 -5.54
N PRO A 10 13.08 -7.96 -5.85
CA PRO A 10 13.34 -7.21 -7.06
C PRO A 10 14.83 -6.92 -7.21
N ASN A 11 15.42 -7.26 -8.34
CA ASN A 11 16.82 -7.03 -8.58
C ASN A 11 17.10 -5.51 -8.57
N PRO A 12 17.88 -4.98 -7.61
CA PRO A 12 18.11 -3.53 -7.49
C PRO A 12 18.84 -2.92 -8.70
N ASN A 13 19.48 -3.77 -9.52
CA ASN A 13 20.19 -3.31 -10.72
C ASN A 13 19.29 -3.17 -11.96
N VAL A 14 18.03 -3.61 -11.88
CA VAL A 14 17.07 -3.48 -12.98
C VAL A 14 16.31 -2.17 -12.82
N LYS A 15 16.64 -1.18 -13.64
CA LYS A 15 15.92 0.10 -13.67
C LYS A 15 14.55 -0.10 -14.28
N ILE A 16 13.54 -0.07 -13.43
CA ILE A 16 12.14 -0.02 -13.85
C ILE A 16 11.86 1.35 -14.48
N GLU A 17 11.17 1.36 -15.61
CA GLU A 17 10.65 2.62 -16.16
C GLU A 17 9.44 3.05 -15.32
N ALA A 18 9.62 4.14 -14.58
CA ALA A 18 8.63 4.68 -13.66
C ALA A 18 7.76 5.79 -14.30
N VAL A 19 8.20 6.37 -15.42
CA VAL A 19 7.53 7.48 -16.09
C VAL A 19 6.40 6.96 -16.96
N ASN A 20 5.15 7.20 -16.56
CA ASN A 20 3.97 6.65 -17.22
C ASN A 20 3.81 7.14 -18.67
N GLU A 21 4.20 8.37 -18.96
CA GLU A 21 4.12 8.99 -20.29
C GLU A 21 4.91 8.23 -21.37
N LYS A 22 5.97 7.52 -20.98
CA LYS A 22 6.76 6.71 -21.90
C LYS A 22 6.01 5.49 -22.43
N PHE A 23 4.91 5.12 -21.81
CA PHE A 23 4.07 4.01 -22.26
C PHE A 23 2.90 4.45 -23.16
N ALA A 24 2.67 5.77 -23.32
CA ALA A 24 1.53 6.32 -24.07
C ALA A 24 1.48 5.85 -25.52
N GLU A 25 2.61 5.81 -26.20
CA GLU A 25 2.68 5.37 -27.60
C GLU A 25 2.40 3.87 -27.75
N LYS A 26 3.00 3.06 -26.89
CA LYS A 26 2.90 1.59 -26.97
C LYS A 26 1.57 1.05 -26.44
N TYR A 27 1.03 1.67 -25.39
CA TYR A 27 -0.18 1.26 -24.71
C TYR A 27 -1.20 2.39 -24.58
N PRO A 28 -1.66 2.97 -25.71
CA PRO A 28 -2.44 4.21 -25.69
C PRO A 28 -3.75 4.09 -24.91
N LYS A 29 -4.49 2.98 -25.03
CA LYS A 29 -5.75 2.78 -24.33
C LYS A 29 -5.57 2.66 -22.82
N GLN A 30 -4.53 1.96 -22.37
CA GLN A 30 -4.19 1.80 -20.97
C GLN A 30 -3.71 3.13 -20.39
N PHE A 31 -2.87 3.85 -21.12
CA PHE A 31 -2.42 5.18 -20.72
C PHE A 31 -3.58 6.15 -20.58
N GLU A 32 -4.50 6.22 -21.54
CA GLU A 32 -5.70 7.07 -21.47
C GLU A 32 -6.60 6.69 -20.29
N SER A 33 -6.75 5.41 -20.01
CA SER A 33 -7.50 4.93 -18.84
C SER A 33 -6.85 5.38 -17.53
N TRP A 34 -5.52 5.26 -17.41
CA TRP A 34 -4.77 5.78 -16.27
C TRP A 34 -4.89 7.31 -16.19
N LYS A 35 -4.68 8.02 -17.29
CA LYS A 35 -4.79 9.47 -17.39
C LYS A 35 -6.18 9.98 -17.02
N ALA A 36 -7.22 9.21 -17.28
CA ALA A 36 -8.59 9.55 -16.90
C ALA A 36 -8.79 9.69 -15.38
N THR A 37 -7.88 9.17 -14.55
CA THR A 37 -7.89 9.40 -13.10
C THR A 37 -7.48 10.83 -12.72
N GLU A 38 -7.01 11.66 -13.66
CA GLU A 38 -6.68 13.08 -13.49
C GLU A 38 -7.92 14.01 -13.49
N LYS A 39 -9.12 13.48 -13.50
CA LYS A 39 -10.35 14.29 -13.64
C LYS A 39 -10.67 15.22 -12.46
N GLY A 40 -10.11 14.96 -11.29
CA GLY A 40 -10.27 15.86 -10.14
C GLY A 40 -9.36 17.08 -10.26
N ASP A 41 -9.89 18.26 -10.47
CA ASP A 41 -9.14 19.49 -10.67
C ASP A 41 -8.67 20.17 -9.38
N LYS A 42 -9.35 19.92 -8.26
CA LYS A 42 -9.03 20.49 -6.95
C LYS A 42 -9.03 19.46 -5.82
N ILE A 43 -8.27 19.75 -4.78
CA ILE A 43 -8.32 19.00 -3.53
C ILE A 43 -9.60 19.37 -2.79
N ILE A 44 -10.30 18.36 -2.26
CA ILE A 44 -11.48 18.51 -1.42
C ILE A 44 -11.15 17.88 -0.07
N TYR A 45 -11.24 18.64 1.01
CA TYR A 45 -10.97 18.17 2.35
C TYR A 45 -12.20 17.48 2.95
N ALA A 46 -11.96 16.40 3.69
CA ALA A 46 -13.06 15.59 4.22
C ALA A 46 -13.91 16.32 5.25
N ASP A 47 -13.31 17.16 6.10
CA ASP A 47 -13.99 17.97 7.09
C ASP A 47 -14.79 19.13 6.47
N GLU A 48 -14.42 19.61 5.28
CA GLU A 48 -15.23 20.55 4.49
C GLU A 48 -16.48 19.87 3.92
N GLN A 49 -16.36 18.59 3.55
CA GLN A 49 -17.50 17.80 3.07
C GLN A 49 -18.45 17.38 4.19
N ASP A 50 -17.88 16.98 5.32
CA ASP A 50 -18.64 16.57 6.50
C ASP A 50 -18.02 17.12 7.80
N PRO A 51 -18.52 18.27 8.31
CA PRO A 51 -17.98 18.90 9.52
C PRO A 51 -18.05 18.02 10.79
N ARG A 52 -18.86 16.96 10.79
CA ARG A 52 -18.94 16.02 11.93
C ARG A 52 -17.61 15.28 12.14
N LEU A 53 -16.80 15.15 11.08
CA LEU A 53 -15.48 14.53 11.16
C LEU A 53 -14.53 15.27 12.12
N ILE A 54 -14.71 16.58 12.31
CA ILE A 54 -13.91 17.34 13.29
C ILE A 54 -14.11 16.77 14.71
N VAL A 55 -15.34 16.39 15.03
CA VAL A 55 -15.64 15.77 16.33
C VAL A 55 -15.26 14.30 16.34
N LEU A 56 -15.69 13.55 15.33
CA LEU A 56 -15.43 12.10 15.23
C LEU A 56 -13.94 11.75 15.27
N TRP A 57 -13.11 12.55 14.61
CA TRP A 57 -11.67 12.36 14.55
C TRP A 57 -10.88 13.18 15.59
N GLY A 58 -11.56 13.64 16.64
CA GLY A 58 -10.92 14.40 17.70
C GLY A 58 -9.74 13.66 18.33
N GLY A 59 -8.53 14.22 18.17
CA GLY A 59 -7.26 13.60 18.60
C GLY A 59 -6.52 12.80 17.55
N TYR A 60 -7.14 12.52 16.38
CA TYR A 60 -6.47 11.83 15.28
C TYR A 60 -5.50 12.76 14.55
N ALA A 61 -4.21 12.49 14.65
CA ALA A 61 -3.17 13.35 14.09
C ALA A 61 -3.25 13.51 12.57
N PHE A 62 -3.74 12.48 11.88
CA PHE A 62 -3.92 12.47 10.43
C PHE A 62 -5.19 13.16 9.94
N ALA A 63 -6.05 13.67 10.82
CA ALA A 63 -7.26 14.39 10.44
C ALA A 63 -6.98 15.71 9.70
N LYS A 64 -5.84 16.34 9.98
CA LYS A 64 -5.46 17.62 9.37
C LYS A 64 -5.27 17.45 7.86
N GLU A 65 -5.99 18.26 7.09
CA GLU A 65 -5.92 18.23 5.62
C GLU A 65 -6.17 16.83 5.03
N TYR A 66 -7.03 16.03 5.66
CA TYR A 66 -7.44 14.75 5.12
C TYR A 66 -8.30 14.98 3.88
N ASN A 67 -7.72 14.70 2.71
CA ASN A 67 -8.36 14.98 1.42
C ASN A 67 -9.04 13.75 0.82
N ALA A 68 -10.12 13.98 0.09
CA ALA A 68 -10.71 12.98 -0.76
C ALA A 68 -9.72 12.54 -1.86
N PRO A 69 -9.59 11.23 -2.18
CA PRO A 69 -8.69 10.77 -3.22
C PRO A 69 -9.13 11.26 -4.60
N ARG A 70 -8.16 11.71 -5.41
CA ARG A 70 -8.40 12.17 -6.79
C ARG A 70 -7.94 11.18 -7.86
N GLY A 71 -7.51 9.97 -7.47
CA GLY A 71 -7.01 8.93 -8.34
C GLY A 71 -5.49 8.83 -8.38
N HIS A 72 -4.98 7.82 -9.07
CA HIS A 72 -3.57 7.42 -9.05
C HIS A 72 -2.62 8.51 -9.56
N VAL A 73 -3.04 9.32 -10.55
CA VAL A 73 -2.22 10.41 -11.08
C VAL A 73 -1.82 11.41 -10.00
N TYR A 74 -2.73 11.70 -9.06
CA TYR A 74 -2.51 12.68 -8.01
C TYR A 74 -2.04 12.10 -6.68
N ALA A 75 -2.12 10.78 -6.48
CA ALA A 75 -1.95 10.16 -5.16
C ALA A 75 -0.62 10.48 -4.47
N VAL A 76 0.47 10.63 -5.23
CA VAL A 76 1.78 11.05 -4.69
C VAL A 76 1.81 12.56 -4.47
N LYS A 77 1.39 13.34 -5.47
CA LYS A 77 1.42 14.80 -5.42
C LYS A 77 0.60 15.37 -4.26
N ASP A 78 -0.61 14.82 -4.05
CA ASP A 78 -1.55 15.34 -3.07
C ASP A 78 -1.12 15.15 -1.61
N VAL A 79 -0.16 14.27 -1.34
CA VAL A 79 0.27 13.96 0.04
C VAL A 79 1.68 14.45 0.37
N ARG A 80 2.36 15.12 -0.55
CA ARG A 80 3.78 15.49 -0.34
C ARG A 80 3.99 16.57 0.71
N ASP A 81 3.26 17.67 0.62
CA ASP A 81 3.55 18.89 1.38
C ASP A 81 2.31 19.41 2.14
N ILE A 82 1.50 18.52 2.69
CA ILE A 82 0.30 18.84 3.45
C ILE A 82 0.52 18.68 4.95
N LEU A 83 -0.32 19.33 5.77
CA LEU A 83 -0.22 19.29 7.23
C LEU A 83 -0.44 17.87 7.79
N ARG A 84 -1.16 17.02 7.10
CA ARG A 84 -1.34 15.62 7.49
C ARG A 84 0.00 14.87 7.60
N THR A 85 0.95 15.15 6.71
CA THR A 85 2.30 14.57 6.72
C THR A 85 3.33 15.41 7.45
N GLY A 86 2.92 16.58 7.97
CA GLY A 86 3.77 17.51 8.69
C GLY A 86 4.40 18.60 7.83
N ALA A 87 4.10 18.68 6.54
CA ALA A 87 4.66 19.65 5.59
C ALA A 87 6.15 19.92 5.83
N PRO A 88 7.02 18.90 5.78
CA PRO A 88 8.44 19.02 6.15
C PRO A 88 9.18 19.94 5.20
N LYS A 89 10.09 20.77 5.75
CA LYS A 89 10.91 21.72 4.98
C LYS A 89 12.30 21.19 4.70
N THR A 90 12.78 20.23 5.49
CA THR A 90 14.09 19.59 5.33
C THR A 90 13.96 18.07 5.39
N ALA A 91 14.97 17.35 4.93
CA ALA A 91 14.99 15.88 4.91
C ALA A 91 14.89 15.24 6.30
N THR A 92 15.07 16.00 7.37
CA THR A 92 14.99 15.53 8.75
C THR A 92 13.74 15.99 9.48
N ASP A 93 12.97 16.92 8.89
CA ASP A 93 11.74 17.44 9.47
C ASP A 93 10.58 16.47 9.31
N GLY A 94 9.49 16.77 10.03
CA GLY A 94 8.22 16.07 9.93
C GLY A 94 8.10 14.90 10.89
N PRO A 95 6.92 14.73 11.47
CA PRO A 95 6.67 13.68 12.46
C PRO A 95 6.54 12.29 11.84
N GLN A 96 6.24 12.20 10.54
CA GLN A 96 5.86 10.95 9.89
C GLN A 96 7.06 10.06 9.56
N PRO A 97 6.93 8.73 9.71
CA PRO A 97 7.96 7.79 9.32
C PRO A 97 8.00 7.60 7.80
N MET A 98 9.11 7.06 7.32
CA MET A 98 9.30 6.68 5.92
C MET A 98 8.26 5.65 5.45
N ALA A 99 7.77 4.82 6.35
CA ALA A 99 6.74 3.81 6.12
C ALA A 99 5.48 4.36 5.42
N CYS A 100 5.12 5.63 5.65
CA CYS A 100 3.97 6.28 4.98
C CYS A 100 4.12 6.35 3.45
N TRP A 101 5.34 6.25 2.90
CA TRP A 101 5.57 6.19 1.47
C TRP A 101 5.31 4.81 0.83
N THR A 102 5.19 3.75 1.63
CA THR A 102 5.15 2.36 1.14
C THR A 102 4.12 2.12 0.03
N CYS A 103 3.00 2.82 0.08
CA CYS A 103 1.92 2.73 -0.91
C CYS A 103 1.94 3.87 -1.95
N LYS A 104 3.07 4.56 -2.14
CA LYS A 104 3.15 5.80 -2.92
C LYS A 104 4.13 5.70 -4.09
N GLY A 105 3.69 5.10 -5.20
CA GLY A 105 4.39 5.16 -6.47
C GLY A 105 5.50 4.13 -6.70
N PRO A 106 5.96 4.06 -7.94
CA PRO A 106 6.90 3.04 -8.40
C PRO A 106 8.35 3.26 -7.94
N ASP A 107 8.65 4.39 -7.32
CA ASP A 107 9.98 4.68 -6.76
C ASP A 107 10.26 3.86 -5.49
N VAL A 108 9.22 3.48 -4.75
CA VAL A 108 9.35 2.80 -3.45
C VAL A 108 10.09 1.47 -3.53
N PRO A 109 9.80 0.54 -4.45
CA PRO A 109 10.56 -0.70 -4.57
C PRO A 109 12.05 -0.47 -4.84
N ARG A 110 12.40 0.55 -5.62
CA ARG A 110 13.78 0.94 -5.86
C ARG A 110 14.46 1.39 -4.56
N LEU A 111 13.80 2.24 -3.78
CA LEU A 111 14.35 2.74 -2.53
C LEU A 111 14.53 1.63 -1.49
N ILE A 112 13.59 0.69 -1.40
CA ILE A 112 13.74 -0.49 -0.53
C ILE A 112 14.94 -1.33 -0.98
N ALA A 113 15.12 -1.53 -2.28
CA ALA A 113 16.24 -2.29 -2.81
C ALA A 113 17.60 -1.59 -2.61
N GLU A 114 17.66 -0.27 -2.76
CA GLU A 114 18.89 0.52 -2.61
C GLU A 114 19.30 0.69 -1.15
N TRP A 115 18.35 0.91 -0.24
CA TRP A 115 18.65 1.21 1.16
C TRP A 115 18.54 -0.01 2.09
N GLY A 116 18.06 -1.12 1.56
CA GLY A 116 17.61 -2.25 2.37
C GLY A 116 16.30 -1.93 3.11
N GLU A 117 15.60 -2.95 3.56
CA GLU A 117 14.29 -2.78 4.21
C GLU A 117 14.41 -1.96 5.50
N ASP A 118 15.37 -2.30 6.36
CA ASP A 118 15.62 -1.56 7.61
C ASP A 118 16.07 -0.11 7.35
N GLY A 119 16.92 0.11 6.36
CA GLY A 119 17.36 1.44 5.96
C GLY A 119 16.25 2.31 5.41
N TYR A 120 15.31 1.70 4.69
CA TYR A 120 14.12 2.36 4.21
C TYR A 120 13.20 2.77 5.37
N PHE A 121 12.81 1.84 6.22
CA PHE A 121 11.86 2.12 7.30
C PHE A 121 12.44 2.97 8.44
N SER A 122 13.75 3.02 8.63
CA SER A 122 14.39 3.85 9.66
C SER A 122 14.34 5.36 9.38
N GLY A 123 13.91 5.76 8.19
CA GLY A 123 13.90 7.17 7.77
C GLY A 123 12.65 7.95 8.19
N LYS A 124 12.74 9.27 7.97
CA LYS A 124 11.60 10.19 8.07
C LYS A 124 10.94 10.38 6.71
N TRP A 125 9.67 10.74 6.69
CA TRP A 125 8.89 11.08 5.49
C TRP A 125 9.66 12.00 4.52
N ALA A 126 10.28 13.04 5.04
CA ALA A 126 11.00 14.01 4.23
C ALA A 126 12.18 13.40 3.46
N LYS A 127 12.83 12.36 3.99
CA LYS A 127 13.91 11.64 3.30
C LYS A 127 13.43 11.07 1.96
N GLY A 128 12.22 10.49 1.94
CA GLY A 128 11.62 9.95 0.72
C GLY A 128 11.02 11.02 -0.21
N GLY A 129 10.68 12.20 0.32
CA GLY A 129 9.98 13.23 -0.44
C GLY A 129 10.69 13.74 -1.68
N ALA A 130 12.03 13.72 -1.71
CA ALA A 130 12.82 14.06 -2.89
C ALA A 130 12.93 12.91 -3.90
N GLU A 131 12.73 11.67 -3.46
CA GLU A 131 12.94 10.45 -4.24
C GLU A 131 11.64 9.88 -4.81
N VAL A 132 10.50 10.02 -4.09
CA VAL A 132 9.20 9.53 -4.52
C VAL A 132 8.51 10.63 -5.32
N VAL A 133 8.74 10.65 -6.63
CA VAL A 133 8.31 11.73 -7.54
C VAL A 133 7.36 11.25 -8.64
N ASN A 134 7.39 9.97 -8.97
CA ASN A 134 6.55 9.41 -10.02
C ASN A 134 5.17 9.04 -9.48
N SER A 135 4.14 9.34 -10.28
CA SER A 135 2.76 8.98 -9.96
C SER A 135 2.57 7.46 -9.91
N ILE A 136 1.64 7.00 -9.09
CA ILE A 136 1.20 5.59 -9.13
C ILE A 136 0.73 5.27 -10.54
N GLY A 137 1.24 4.19 -11.13
CA GLY A 137 0.93 3.87 -12.52
C GLY A 137 1.42 2.50 -12.99
N CYS A 138 1.85 2.41 -14.25
CA CYS A 138 2.16 1.14 -14.91
C CYS A 138 3.11 0.26 -14.10
N ALA A 139 4.21 0.82 -13.62
CA ALA A 139 5.25 0.08 -12.93
C ALA A 139 4.88 -0.36 -11.50
N ASP A 140 3.79 0.15 -10.91
CA ASP A 140 3.29 -0.35 -9.63
C ASP A 140 2.63 -1.72 -9.75
N CYS A 141 2.03 -2.01 -10.91
CA CYS A 141 1.26 -3.23 -11.17
C CYS A 141 1.95 -4.19 -12.15
N HIS A 142 2.85 -3.69 -12.98
CA HIS A 142 3.48 -4.43 -14.08
C HIS A 142 5.00 -4.46 -13.94
N ASP A 143 5.62 -5.58 -14.26
CA ASP A 143 7.05 -5.64 -14.52
C ASP A 143 7.35 -5.07 -15.89
N THR A 144 7.59 -3.75 -15.94
CA THR A 144 7.84 -3.01 -17.16
C THR A 144 9.16 -3.37 -17.83
N THR A 145 10.00 -4.16 -17.18
CA THR A 145 11.29 -4.62 -17.71
C THR A 145 11.22 -6.01 -18.34
N SER A 146 10.15 -6.74 -18.10
CA SER A 146 10.02 -8.11 -18.55
C SER A 146 9.79 -8.22 -20.07
N LYS A 147 10.23 -9.32 -20.65
CA LYS A 147 9.94 -9.67 -22.04
C LYS A 147 8.43 -9.76 -22.31
N ASP A 148 7.69 -10.32 -21.37
CA ASP A 148 6.24 -10.45 -21.46
C ASP A 148 5.56 -9.09 -21.58
N PHE A 149 5.98 -8.11 -20.79
CA PHE A 149 5.47 -6.74 -20.91
C PHE A 149 5.85 -6.11 -22.27
N ALA A 150 7.09 -6.35 -22.72
CA ALA A 150 7.53 -5.89 -24.03
C ALA A 150 6.72 -6.50 -25.19
N GLU A 151 6.21 -7.72 -25.04
CA GLU A 151 5.35 -8.43 -25.99
C GLU A 151 3.85 -8.08 -25.84
N GLY A 152 3.49 -7.15 -24.95
CA GLY A 152 2.10 -6.73 -24.76
C GLY A 152 1.30 -7.58 -23.78
N LYS A 153 1.95 -8.50 -23.05
CA LYS A 153 1.32 -9.27 -21.96
C LYS A 153 1.28 -8.44 -20.68
N PRO A 154 0.37 -8.71 -19.75
CA PRO A 154 0.24 -7.92 -18.52
C PRO A 154 1.48 -7.91 -17.64
N ALA A 155 2.26 -9.01 -17.56
CA ALA A 155 3.44 -9.15 -16.71
C ALA A 155 3.20 -8.60 -15.28
N LEU A 156 2.12 -9.06 -14.66
CA LEU A 156 1.69 -8.58 -13.34
C LEU A 156 2.73 -8.92 -12.26
N ARG A 157 2.95 -8.00 -11.32
CA ARG A 157 3.89 -8.22 -10.20
C ARG A 157 3.36 -7.64 -8.89
N ILE A 158 3.76 -8.22 -7.79
CA ILE A 158 3.69 -7.57 -6.48
C ILE A 158 5.03 -6.86 -6.25
N ALA A 159 4.98 -5.54 -6.18
CA ALA A 159 6.18 -4.72 -6.15
C ALA A 159 6.73 -4.47 -4.74
N ARG A 160 6.04 -4.94 -3.68
CA ARG A 160 6.39 -4.72 -2.27
C ARG A 160 6.69 -6.06 -1.59
N PRO A 161 7.93 -6.29 -1.13
CA PRO A 161 8.32 -7.58 -0.53
C PRO A 161 7.48 -7.99 0.69
N HIS A 162 7.10 -7.02 1.51
CA HIS A 162 6.27 -7.27 2.70
C HIS A 162 4.86 -7.78 2.35
N VAL A 163 4.30 -7.40 1.20
CA VAL A 163 3.01 -7.93 0.73
C VAL A 163 3.12 -9.40 0.37
N LEU A 164 4.19 -9.80 -0.31
CA LEU A 164 4.44 -11.21 -0.62
C LEU A 164 4.53 -12.05 0.66
N ARG A 165 5.31 -11.57 1.65
CA ARG A 165 5.42 -12.26 2.93
C ARG A 165 4.08 -12.34 3.67
N ALA A 166 3.28 -11.28 3.63
CA ALA A 166 1.97 -11.26 4.26
C ALA A 166 0.98 -12.21 3.59
N LEU A 167 0.99 -12.28 2.27
CA LEU A 167 0.17 -13.24 1.51
C LEU A 167 0.58 -14.69 1.79
N ASP A 168 1.87 -14.98 1.88
CA ASP A 168 2.37 -16.31 2.23
C ASP A 168 1.95 -16.69 3.67
N HIS A 169 2.07 -15.75 4.60
CA HIS A 169 1.63 -15.96 5.99
C HIS A 169 0.13 -16.24 6.09
N LEU A 170 -0.69 -15.40 5.45
CA LEU A 170 -2.13 -15.59 5.36
C LEU A 170 -2.50 -16.92 4.71
N ASN A 171 -1.86 -17.26 3.60
CA ASN A 171 -2.10 -18.52 2.90
C ASN A 171 -1.86 -19.72 3.82
N ASN A 172 -0.76 -19.71 4.58
CA ASN A 172 -0.44 -20.77 5.53
C ASN A 172 -1.49 -20.84 6.68
N ALA A 173 -1.93 -19.71 7.21
CA ALA A 173 -2.95 -19.65 8.25
C ALA A 173 -4.29 -20.19 7.76
N LEU A 174 -4.76 -19.77 6.59
CA LEU A 174 -6.01 -20.23 6.00
C LEU A 174 -5.97 -21.71 5.60
N GLN A 175 -4.83 -22.21 5.12
CA GLN A 175 -4.65 -23.63 4.83
C GLN A 175 -4.72 -24.47 6.10
N ALA A 176 -4.10 -24.03 7.19
CA ALA A 176 -4.17 -24.72 8.48
C ALA A 176 -5.62 -24.77 9.01
N LYS A 177 -6.35 -23.65 8.93
CA LYS A 177 -7.77 -23.57 9.33
C LYS A 177 -8.65 -24.49 8.47
N ALA A 178 -8.53 -24.42 7.14
CA ALA A 178 -9.29 -25.26 6.23
C ALA A 178 -9.04 -26.76 6.46
N LYS A 179 -7.78 -27.14 6.70
CA LYS A 179 -7.40 -28.53 7.02
C LYS A 179 -8.04 -28.99 8.33
N ALA A 180 -8.06 -28.16 9.36
CA ALA A 180 -8.69 -28.48 10.65
C ALA A 180 -10.20 -28.67 10.52
N GLU A 181 -10.84 -27.94 9.60
CA GLU A 181 -12.28 -27.99 9.32
C GLU A 181 -12.65 -29.03 8.25
N GLY A 182 -11.69 -29.75 7.69
CA GLY A 182 -11.93 -30.72 6.60
C GLY A 182 -12.40 -30.10 5.28
N LYS A 183 -12.08 -28.83 5.06
CA LYS A 183 -12.42 -28.06 3.86
C LYS A 183 -11.29 -28.09 2.82
N GLU A 184 -11.62 -27.69 1.58
CA GLU A 184 -10.63 -27.43 0.56
C GLU A 184 -9.68 -26.31 0.98
N GLN A 185 -8.38 -26.51 0.76
CA GLN A 185 -7.36 -25.55 1.17
C GLN A 185 -7.24 -24.45 0.12
N PRO A 186 -7.35 -23.17 0.49
CA PRO A 186 -7.13 -22.07 -0.43
C PRO A 186 -5.66 -21.99 -0.86
N ASN A 187 -5.42 -21.37 -2.00
CA ASN A 187 -4.07 -21.09 -2.49
C ASN A 187 -3.98 -19.62 -2.91
N LEU A 188 -3.35 -18.81 -2.08
CA LEU A 188 -3.12 -17.38 -2.28
C LEU A 188 -1.70 -17.09 -2.78
N SER A 189 -0.92 -18.12 -3.17
CA SER A 189 0.39 -17.88 -3.75
C SER A 189 0.27 -17.14 -5.08
N PHE A 190 0.83 -15.94 -5.17
CA PHE A 190 0.77 -15.09 -6.36
C PHE A 190 1.23 -15.81 -7.63
N ASN A 191 2.25 -16.66 -7.53
CA ASN A 191 2.79 -17.35 -8.70
C ASN A 191 1.83 -18.40 -9.28
N THR A 192 1.00 -19.01 -8.46
CA THR A 192 0.08 -20.10 -8.83
C THR A 192 -1.40 -19.71 -8.80
N ALA A 193 -1.71 -18.53 -8.29
CA ALA A 193 -3.09 -18.03 -8.22
C ALA A 193 -3.73 -17.88 -9.61
N ALA A 194 -5.04 -18.00 -9.68
CA ALA A 194 -5.79 -17.73 -10.89
C ALA A 194 -5.68 -16.25 -11.29
N ARG A 195 -6.03 -15.91 -12.53
CA ARG A 195 -5.88 -14.55 -13.05
C ARG A 195 -6.67 -13.51 -12.26
N THR A 196 -7.83 -13.86 -11.75
CA THR A 196 -8.69 -13.00 -10.94
C THR A 196 -8.05 -12.69 -9.61
N GLU A 197 -7.53 -13.70 -8.91
CA GLU A 197 -6.81 -13.56 -7.67
C GLU A 197 -5.56 -12.70 -7.85
N LYS A 198 -4.73 -12.98 -8.86
CA LYS A 198 -3.56 -12.16 -9.18
C LYS A 198 -3.89 -10.68 -9.36
N ARG A 199 -5.03 -10.36 -9.96
CA ARG A 199 -5.47 -8.97 -10.13
C ARG A 199 -5.84 -8.32 -8.81
N ALA A 200 -6.49 -9.04 -7.91
CA ALA A 200 -6.82 -8.56 -6.57
C ALA A 200 -5.54 -8.38 -5.73
N GLU A 201 -4.66 -9.37 -5.70
CA GLU A 201 -3.40 -9.34 -4.95
C GLU A 201 -2.48 -8.17 -5.34
N ILE A 202 -2.52 -7.75 -6.62
CA ILE A 202 -1.77 -6.56 -7.05
C ILE A 202 -2.31 -5.30 -6.40
N CYS A 203 -3.62 -5.17 -6.24
CA CYS A 203 -4.21 -4.04 -5.53
C CYS A 203 -3.80 -4.03 -4.05
N ALA A 204 -3.55 -5.20 -3.47
CA ALA A 204 -3.06 -5.37 -2.10
C ALA A 204 -1.68 -4.73 -1.84
N ASN A 205 -0.92 -4.34 -2.87
CA ASN A 205 0.29 -3.52 -2.66
C ASN A 205 -0.01 -2.22 -1.89
N CYS A 206 -1.25 -1.71 -1.98
CA CYS A 206 -1.63 -0.40 -1.44
C CYS A 206 -3.04 -0.38 -0.84
N HIS A 207 -3.97 -1.20 -1.33
CA HIS A 207 -5.38 -1.25 -0.96
C HIS A 207 -5.65 -2.40 0.01
N VAL A 208 -5.15 -2.26 1.22
CA VAL A 208 -5.25 -3.24 2.31
C VAL A 208 -5.48 -2.54 3.63
N GLU A 209 -6.06 -3.25 4.59
CA GLU A 209 -6.00 -2.85 5.99
C GLU A 209 -4.58 -3.05 6.51
N TYR A 210 -4.05 -2.06 7.23
CA TYR A 210 -2.68 -2.10 7.75
C TYR A 210 -2.52 -1.27 9.02
N TYR A 211 -1.45 -1.54 9.74
CA TYR A 211 -0.94 -0.71 10.81
C TYR A 211 0.58 -0.63 10.78
N PHE A 212 1.15 0.22 11.60
CA PHE A 212 2.61 0.38 11.71
C PHE A 212 3.13 -0.34 12.94
N ALA A 213 3.86 -1.45 12.72
CA ALA A 213 4.41 -2.28 13.79
C ALA A 213 5.89 -1.98 14.08
N GLY A 214 6.28 -2.30 15.31
CA GLY A 214 7.68 -2.25 15.75
C GLY A 214 8.28 -0.85 15.81
N ASP A 215 9.55 -0.78 16.17
CA ASP A 215 10.29 0.47 16.35
C ASP A 215 10.48 1.23 15.02
N LEU A 216 10.63 0.50 13.91
CA LEU A 216 10.79 1.06 12.58
C LEU A 216 9.45 1.45 11.92
N LYS A 217 8.33 1.22 12.58
CA LYS A 217 7.01 1.52 12.03
C LYS A 217 6.76 0.86 10.67
N GLN A 218 7.15 -0.41 10.55
CA GLN A 218 6.94 -1.19 9.33
C GLN A 218 5.45 -1.37 9.05
N VAL A 219 5.07 -1.30 7.78
CA VAL A 219 3.71 -1.63 7.35
C VAL A 219 3.45 -3.11 7.61
N THR A 220 2.41 -3.40 8.39
CA THR A 220 2.04 -4.75 8.83
C THR A 220 0.55 -4.97 8.61
N PHE A 221 0.17 -6.17 8.22
CA PHE A 221 -1.21 -6.51 7.93
C PHE A 221 -1.79 -7.37 9.06
N PRO A 222 -3.04 -7.11 9.50
CA PRO A 222 -3.68 -7.81 10.61
C PRO A 222 -4.34 -9.14 10.18
N TRP A 223 -3.60 -9.99 9.46
CA TRP A 223 -4.15 -11.17 8.78
C TRP A 223 -3.88 -12.51 9.47
N ASP A 224 -3.36 -12.52 10.68
CA ASP A 224 -3.02 -13.76 11.40
C ASP A 224 -4.22 -14.68 11.65
N ASN A 225 -5.42 -14.10 11.79
CA ASN A 225 -6.66 -14.86 12.01
C ASN A 225 -7.47 -15.06 10.72
N GLY A 226 -7.19 -14.31 9.67
CA GLY A 226 -7.94 -14.24 8.42
C GLY A 226 -8.16 -12.81 7.95
N GLN A 227 -9.06 -12.60 6.99
CA GLN A 227 -9.30 -11.30 6.35
C GLN A 227 -10.72 -10.77 6.55
N THR A 228 -11.59 -11.49 7.24
CA THR A 228 -12.92 -10.94 7.54
C THR A 228 -12.80 -9.79 8.55
N VAL A 229 -13.80 -8.93 8.59
CA VAL A 229 -13.85 -7.82 9.57
C VAL A 229 -13.67 -8.36 10.98
N ASP A 230 -14.34 -9.46 11.32
CA ASP A 230 -14.26 -10.09 12.64
C ASP A 230 -12.85 -10.64 12.94
N ASP A 231 -12.17 -11.24 11.94
CA ASP A 231 -10.80 -11.72 12.07
C ASP A 231 -9.82 -10.57 12.36
N ILE A 232 -9.98 -9.46 11.65
CA ILE A 232 -9.14 -8.26 11.76
C ILE A 232 -9.41 -7.54 13.10
N GLU A 233 -10.68 -7.38 13.49
CA GLU A 233 -11.03 -6.79 14.79
C GLU A 233 -10.45 -7.61 15.93
N LYS A 234 -10.64 -8.94 15.86
CA LYS A 234 -10.04 -9.84 16.85
C LYS A 234 -8.52 -9.71 16.91
N TYR A 235 -7.84 -9.59 15.76
CA TYR A 235 -6.39 -9.41 15.74
C TYR A 235 -5.98 -8.14 16.49
N TYR A 236 -6.63 -7.01 16.22
CA TYR A 236 -6.32 -5.75 16.88
C TYR A 236 -6.63 -5.78 18.38
N ASP A 237 -7.70 -6.44 18.78
CA ASP A 237 -8.03 -6.65 20.20
C ASP A 237 -6.97 -7.51 20.89
N ASP A 238 -6.53 -8.61 20.28
CA ASP A 238 -5.53 -9.52 20.83
C ASP A 238 -4.17 -8.82 21.07
N ILE A 239 -3.78 -7.88 20.20
CA ILE A 239 -2.52 -7.13 20.36
C ILE A 239 -2.70 -5.79 21.09
N GLY A 240 -3.93 -5.42 21.47
CA GLY A 240 -4.25 -4.15 22.13
C GLY A 240 -3.96 -2.93 21.28
N PHE A 241 -4.09 -3.02 19.95
CA PHE A 241 -3.77 -1.92 19.03
C PHE A 241 -4.93 -0.94 18.91
N THR A 242 -4.60 0.35 18.88
CA THR A 242 -5.52 1.45 18.53
C THR A 242 -4.77 2.53 17.76
N ASP A 243 -5.43 3.17 16.80
CA ASP A 243 -4.83 4.27 16.03
C ASP A 243 -4.64 5.52 16.87
N TRP A 244 -5.62 5.86 17.72
CA TRP A 244 -5.54 7.02 18.62
C TRP A 244 -6.52 6.89 19.80
N THR A 245 -6.37 7.79 20.75
CA THR A 245 -7.35 8.00 21.82
C THR A 245 -8.17 9.26 21.51
N HIS A 246 -9.48 9.12 21.47
CA HIS A 246 -10.37 10.23 21.17
C HIS A 246 -10.24 11.35 22.22
N SER A 247 -10.06 12.61 21.78
CA SER A 247 -9.69 13.73 22.65
C SER A 247 -10.73 14.05 23.72
N LEU A 248 -12.01 13.86 23.44
CA LEU A 248 -13.12 14.16 24.39
C LEU A 248 -13.53 12.92 25.18
N SER A 249 -13.97 11.87 24.53
CA SER A 249 -14.51 10.68 25.19
C SER A 249 -13.46 9.80 25.84
N LYS A 250 -12.19 9.94 25.47
CA LYS A 250 -11.06 9.08 25.88
C LYS A 250 -11.21 7.62 25.41
N ALA A 251 -12.14 7.36 24.51
CA ALA A 251 -12.29 6.05 23.90
C ALA A 251 -11.08 5.68 23.04
N PRO A 252 -10.64 4.41 23.07
CA PRO A 252 -9.71 3.89 22.08
C PRO A 252 -10.41 3.88 20.70
N MET A 253 -9.72 4.33 19.68
CA MET A 253 -10.27 4.48 18.33
C MET A 253 -9.44 3.69 17.34
N LEU A 254 -10.14 3.02 16.44
CA LEU A 254 -9.56 2.30 15.30
C LEU A 254 -10.18 2.85 14.02
N LYS A 255 -9.37 3.06 13.01
CA LYS A 255 -9.83 3.49 11.69
C LYS A 255 -9.46 2.42 10.67
N ALA A 256 -10.45 1.83 10.01
CA ALA A 256 -10.20 1.04 8.83
C ALA A 256 -9.46 1.89 7.78
N GLN A 257 -8.32 1.40 7.28
CA GLN A 257 -7.47 2.18 6.40
C GLN A 257 -7.94 2.08 4.94
N HIS A 258 -7.62 1.01 4.25
CA HIS A 258 -7.96 0.80 2.85
C HIS A 258 -8.32 -0.67 2.57
N PRO A 259 -9.35 -1.24 3.21
CA PRO A 259 -9.65 -2.68 3.20
C PRO A 259 -10.28 -3.17 1.88
N ASP A 260 -9.92 -2.57 0.75
CA ASP A 260 -10.50 -2.92 -0.55
C ASP A 260 -10.13 -4.35 -0.99
N PHE A 261 -8.99 -4.86 -0.54
CA PHE A 261 -8.55 -6.22 -0.87
C PHE A 261 -9.29 -7.27 -0.03
N GLU A 262 -9.64 -6.92 1.22
CA GLU A 262 -10.29 -7.82 2.18
C GLU A 262 -11.80 -7.93 1.95
N ILE A 263 -12.43 -7.00 1.26
CA ILE A 263 -13.86 -6.97 0.94
C ILE A 263 -14.08 -7.14 -0.55
#